data_99226233a8e248559828a5ec6a76fc6a
#
_entry.id   99226233a8e248559828a5ec6a76fc6a
#
_cell.length_a   1.000
_cell.length_b   1.000
_cell.length_c   1.000
_cell.angle_alpha   90.00
_cell.angle_beta   90.00
_cell.angle_gamma   90.00
#
_symmetry.space_group_name_H-M   'P 1'
#
loop_
_entity.id
_entity.type
_entity.pdbx_description
1 polymer ?
#
loop_
_entity_poly.entity_id
_entity_poly.type
_entity_poly.pdbx_seq_one_letter_code
_entity_poly.pdbx_strand_id
1 'polypeptide(L)'
;MSSALIADNIAKVRETIAECAEKSGRLAADVTLVGVCKYFGEEVTRMVAEAGLLDLGENRPQQLWDKALSLDTLPIRWHQIGHLQRNKVRRSLPFIHLFHAGGSMRLLVEINKEAERVQATQEVLLEINGLKLMHLEEK
;
A
#
# COMPACT_ATOMS: atom_id res chain seq x y z
N MET A 1 21.71 7.23 -3.94
CA MET A 1 21.43 6.15 -2.95
C MET A 1 21.94 4.86 -3.58
N SER A 2 22.69 4.00 -2.87
CA SER A 2 23.21 2.76 -3.47
C SER A 2 22.27 1.59 -3.17
N SER A 3 22.22 0.60 -4.09
CA SER A 3 21.42 -0.62 -3.91
C SER A 3 21.85 -1.40 -2.66
N ALA A 4 23.13 -1.43 -2.34
CA ALA A 4 23.65 -2.07 -1.12
C ALA A 4 23.09 -1.42 0.15
N LEU A 5 23.07 -0.09 0.23
CA LEU A 5 22.52 0.61 1.39
C LEU A 5 21.01 0.36 1.56
N ILE A 6 20.27 0.27 0.44
CA ILE A 6 18.84 -0.06 0.46
C ILE A 6 18.64 -1.48 1.00
N ALA A 7 19.38 -2.45 0.49
CA ALA A 7 19.30 -3.84 0.94
C ALA A 7 19.63 -3.98 2.43
N ASP A 8 20.71 -3.35 2.90
CA ASP A 8 21.09 -3.35 4.32
C ASP A 8 20.02 -2.75 5.22
N ASN A 9 19.40 -1.64 4.81
CA ASN A 9 18.34 -1.01 5.58
C ASN A 9 17.07 -1.89 5.63
N ILE A 10 16.71 -2.53 4.52
CA ILE A 10 15.57 -3.48 4.50
C ILE A 10 15.85 -4.66 5.42
N ALA A 11 17.07 -5.22 5.39
CA ALA A 11 17.46 -6.33 6.25
C ALA A 11 17.35 -5.97 7.75
N LYS A 12 17.86 -4.81 8.15
CA LYS A 12 17.77 -4.31 9.54
C LYS A 12 16.34 -4.14 10.02
N VAL A 13 15.45 -3.59 9.16
CA VAL A 13 14.03 -3.44 9.51
C VAL A 13 13.36 -4.80 9.66
N ARG A 14 13.64 -5.76 8.75
CA ARG A 14 13.11 -7.12 8.84
C ARG A 14 13.60 -7.86 10.10
N GLU A 15 14.85 -7.69 10.49
CA GLU A 15 15.40 -8.25 11.72
C GLU A 15 14.65 -7.69 12.95
N THR A 16 14.46 -6.38 13.02
CA THR A 16 13.68 -5.74 14.09
C THR A 16 12.24 -6.27 14.14
N ILE A 17 11.60 -6.44 12.99
CA ILE A 17 10.24 -7.02 12.90
C ILE A 17 10.25 -8.46 13.44
N ALA A 18 11.23 -9.27 13.05
CA ALA A 18 11.33 -10.67 13.49
C ALA A 18 11.49 -10.76 15.01
N GLU A 19 12.40 -9.99 15.60
CA GLU A 19 12.59 -9.94 17.06
C GLU A 19 11.34 -9.51 17.82
N CYS A 20 10.63 -8.48 17.31
CA CYS A 20 9.41 -7.98 17.95
C CYS A 20 8.25 -8.99 17.81
N ALA A 21 8.12 -9.64 16.66
CA ALA A 21 7.13 -10.67 16.44
C ALA A 21 7.33 -11.85 17.38
N GLU A 22 8.57 -12.35 17.49
CA GLU A 22 8.92 -13.44 18.42
C GLU A 22 8.57 -13.08 19.87
N LYS A 23 8.96 -11.88 20.34
CA LYS A 23 8.65 -11.40 21.70
C LYS A 23 7.14 -11.31 21.98
N SER A 24 6.32 -11.14 20.95
CA SER A 24 4.84 -11.08 21.04
C SER A 24 4.15 -12.41 20.73
N GLY A 25 4.91 -13.49 20.54
CA GLY A 25 4.36 -14.81 20.24
C GLY A 25 3.77 -14.93 18.83
N ARG A 26 4.23 -14.08 17.88
CA ARG A 26 3.80 -14.07 16.48
C ARG A 26 4.93 -14.51 15.56
N LEU A 27 4.59 -14.92 14.35
CA LEU A 27 5.58 -15.16 13.31
C LEU A 27 5.95 -13.83 12.60
N ALA A 28 7.21 -13.68 12.21
CA ALA A 28 7.64 -12.53 11.40
C ALA A 28 6.85 -12.45 10.07
N ALA A 29 6.44 -13.59 9.52
CA ALA A 29 5.63 -13.69 8.31
C ALA A 29 4.21 -13.10 8.45
N ASP A 30 3.71 -12.92 9.68
CA ASP A 30 2.41 -12.29 9.93
C ASP A 30 2.45 -10.77 9.79
N VAL A 31 3.64 -10.20 9.59
CA VAL A 31 3.87 -8.76 9.47
C VAL A 31 4.30 -8.40 8.05
N THR A 32 3.47 -7.67 7.33
CA THR A 32 3.81 -7.16 6.00
C THR A 32 4.54 -5.83 6.12
N LEU A 33 5.79 -5.77 5.65
CA LEU A 33 6.55 -4.54 5.53
C LEU A 33 6.22 -3.86 4.20
N VAL A 34 5.67 -2.64 4.26
CA VAL A 34 5.38 -1.82 3.08
C VAL A 34 6.41 -0.71 2.92
N GLY A 35 7.15 -0.72 1.82
CA GLY A 35 8.13 0.32 1.47
C GLY A 35 7.46 1.53 0.83
N VAL A 36 7.48 2.70 1.49
CA VAL A 36 6.84 3.92 0.99
C VAL A 36 7.74 4.65 0.00
N CYS A 37 7.33 4.68 -1.29
CA CYS A 37 8.11 5.23 -2.41
C CYS A 37 7.62 6.59 -2.94
N LYS A 38 6.70 7.26 -2.24
CA LYS A 38 6.00 8.48 -2.70
C LYS A 38 6.91 9.69 -3.03
N TYR A 39 8.13 9.71 -2.53
CA TYR A 39 9.10 10.79 -2.76
C TYR A 39 10.23 10.41 -3.71
N PHE A 40 10.24 9.18 -4.21
CA PHE A 40 11.30 8.65 -5.04
C PHE A 40 10.81 8.35 -6.45
N GLY A 41 11.71 8.48 -7.42
CA GLY A 41 11.45 8.12 -8.80
C GLY A 41 11.50 6.60 -9.04
N GLU A 42 11.33 6.22 -10.29
CA GLU A 42 11.32 4.82 -10.75
C GLU A 42 12.61 4.08 -10.39
N GLU A 43 13.77 4.70 -10.59
CA GLU A 43 15.08 4.07 -10.36
C GLU A 43 15.23 3.57 -8.92
N VAL A 44 14.94 4.41 -7.93
CA VAL A 44 15.02 4.03 -6.51
C VAL A 44 13.95 3.00 -6.17
N THR A 45 12.76 3.14 -6.73
CA THR A 45 11.66 2.18 -6.53
C THR A 45 12.04 0.79 -7.07
N ARG A 46 12.70 0.72 -8.21
CA ARG A 46 13.27 -0.50 -8.79
C ARG A 46 14.29 -1.14 -7.86
N MET A 47 15.25 -0.35 -7.36
CA MET A 47 16.28 -0.85 -6.43
C MET A 47 15.66 -1.46 -5.16
N VAL A 48 14.59 -0.87 -4.63
CA VAL A 48 13.86 -1.39 -3.46
C VAL A 48 13.19 -2.73 -3.80
N ALA A 49 12.53 -2.85 -4.95
CA ALA A 49 11.89 -4.09 -5.38
C ALA A 49 12.93 -5.19 -5.66
N GLU A 50 14.04 -4.88 -6.33
CA GLU A 50 15.15 -5.80 -6.60
C GLU A 50 15.86 -6.26 -5.31
N ALA A 51 15.85 -5.44 -4.26
CA ALA A 51 16.29 -5.83 -2.92
C ALA A 51 15.28 -6.76 -2.18
N GLY A 52 14.19 -7.16 -2.84
CA GLY A 52 13.20 -8.11 -2.34
C GLY A 52 12.11 -7.50 -1.47
N LEU A 53 11.94 -6.17 -1.43
CA LEU A 53 10.78 -5.54 -0.81
C LEU A 53 9.74 -5.23 -1.89
N LEU A 54 8.76 -6.13 -2.01
CA LEU A 54 7.78 -6.13 -3.10
C LEU A 54 6.45 -5.44 -2.76
N ASP A 55 6.17 -5.21 -1.48
CA ASP A 55 5.01 -4.41 -1.04
C ASP A 55 5.41 -2.94 -1.02
N LEU A 56 4.95 -2.16 -2.02
CA LEU A 56 5.36 -0.77 -2.20
C LEU A 56 4.17 0.18 -2.14
N GLY A 57 4.31 1.27 -1.36
CA GLY A 57 3.26 2.25 -1.11
C GLY A 57 3.44 3.55 -1.87
N GLU A 58 2.37 3.98 -2.54
CA GLU A 58 2.24 5.29 -3.17
C GLU A 58 1.00 6.03 -2.68
N ASN A 59 1.10 7.36 -2.55
CA ASN A 59 -0.03 8.17 -2.11
C ASN A 59 -0.76 8.88 -3.27
N ARG A 60 -0.09 9.11 -4.40
CA ARG A 60 -0.65 9.77 -5.57
C ARG A 60 -0.95 8.74 -6.67
N PRO A 61 -2.21 8.56 -7.06
CA PRO A 61 -2.59 7.52 -8.01
C PRO A 61 -1.88 7.65 -9.36
N GLN A 62 -1.61 8.86 -9.83
CA GLN A 62 -0.91 9.07 -11.10
C GLN A 62 0.53 8.52 -11.04
N GLN A 63 1.26 8.80 -9.95
CA GLN A 63 2.61 8.27 -9.74
C GLN A 63 2.61 6.75 -9.60
N LEU A 64 1.57 6.20 -8.95
CA LEU A 64 1.41 4.75 -8.86
C LEU A 64 1.23 4.13 -10.25
N TRP A 65 0.34 4.71 -11.09
CA TRP A 65 0.10 4.18 -12.44
C TRP A 65 1.37 4.21 -13.30
N ASP A 66 2.11 5.32 -13.28
CA ASP A 66 3.33 5.48 -14.07
C ASP A 66 4.39 4.45 -13.64
N LYS A 67 4.61 4.29 -12.32
CA LYS A 67 5.54 3.29 -11.78
C LYS A 67 5.08 1.86 -12.03
N ALA A 68 3.79 1.56 -11.87
CA ALA A 68 3.27 0.22 -12.11
C ALA A 68 3.43 -0.22 -13.56
N LEU A 69 3.30 0.72 -14.50
CA LEU A 69 3.51 0.46 -15.92
C LEU A 69 5.00 0.32 -16.27
N SER A 70 5.86 1.17 -15.70
CA SER A 70 7.30 1.14 -16.01
C SER A 70 8.06 -0.02 -15.31
N LEU A 71 7.50 -0.56 -14.24
CA LEU A 71 8.05 -1.65 -13.45
C LEU A 71 7.23 -2.95 -13.54
N ASP A 72 6.48 -3.13 -14.63
CA ASP A 72 5.55 -4.26 -14.83
C ASP A 72 6.24 -5.64 -14.89
N THR A 73 7.54 -5.66 -15.15
CA THR A 73 8.37 -6.88 -15.12
C THR A 73 8.70 -7.35 -13.70
N LEU A 74 8.46 -6.53 -12.68
CA LEU A 74 8.72 -6.86 -11.29
C LEU A 74 7.39 -7.21 -10.58
N PRO A 75 7.35 -8.25 -9.73
CA PRO A 75 6.12 -8.69 -9.08
C PRO A 75 5.74 -7.80 -7.88
N ILE A 76 5.65 -6.50 -8.11
CA ILE A 76 5.35 -5.50 -7.07
C ILE A 76 3.86 -5.56 -6.71
N ARG A 77 3.56 -5.64 -5.42
CA ARG A 77 2.23 -5.43 -4.87
C ARG A 77 2.08 -3.97 -4.46
N TRP A 78 1.29 -3.24 -5.25
CA TRP A 78 1.11 -1.79 -5.03
C TRP A 78 0.06 -1.50 -3.97
N HIS A 79 0.43 -0.67 -3.01
CA HIS A 79 -0.44 -0.17 -1.94
C HIS A 79 -0.77 1.30 -2.19
N GLN A 80 -2.06 1.60 -2.36
CA GLN A 80 -2.53 2.99 -2.38
C GLN A 80 -2.67 3.46 -0.93
N ILE A 81 -1.67 4.20 -0.43
CA ILE A 81 -1.62 4.63 0.98
C ILE A 81 -2.22 6.02 1.21
N GLY A 82 -2.54 6.77 0.18
CA GLY A 82 -3.19 8.07 0.26
C GLY A 82 -4.67 8.01 -0.13
N HIS A 83 -5.37 9.11 0.17
CA HIS A 83 -6.77 9.25 -0.24
C HIS A 83 -6.93 9.15 -1.75
N LEU A 84 -7.95 8.42 -2.18
CA LEU A 84 -8.27 8.23 -3.58
C LEU A 84 -9.60 8.93 -3.91
N GLN A 85 -9.59 9.79 -4.94
CA GLN A 85 -10.81 10.36 -5.49
C GLN A 85 -11.60 9.28 -6.24
N ARG A 86 -12.93 9.27 -6.11
CA ARG A 86 -13.81 8.27 -6.75
C ARG A 86 -13.59 8.13 -8.26
N ASN A 87 -13.40 9.25 -8.97
CA ASN A 87 -13.15 9.25 -10.41
C ASN A 87 -11.81 8.63 -10.83
N LYS A 88 -10.94 8.31 -9.88
CA LYS A 88 -9.65 7.64 -10.12
C LYS A 88 -9.71 6.13 -9.86
N VAL A 89 -10.74 5.63 -9.16
CA VAL A 89 -10.88 4.22 -8.77
C VAL A 89 -10.76 3.30 -9.97
N ARG A 90 -11.56 3.53 -11.00
CA ARG A 90 -11.59 2.68 -12.21
C ARG A 90 -10.21 2.47 -12.84
N ARG A 91 -9.41 3.54 -12.93
CA ARG A 91 -8.05 3.46 -13.52
C ARG A 91 -7.05 2.84 -12.55
N SER A 92 -7.24 3.02 -11.26
CA SER A 92 -6.30 2.56 -10.22
C SER A 92 -6.43 1.07 -9.91
N LEU A 93 -7.65 0.55 -9.94
CA LEU A 93 -7.99 -0.79 -9.49
C LEU A 93 -7.13 -1.91 -10.11
N PRO A 94 -6.79 -1.90 -11.42
CA PRO A 94 -5.96 -2.96 -12.01
C PRO A 94 -4.54 -3.03 -11.45
N PHE A 95 -4.04 -1.98 -10.81
CA PHE A 95 -2.67 -1.91 -10.31
C PHE A 95 -2.57 -2.14 -8.81
N ILE A 96 -3.67 -1.96 -8.07
CA ILE A 96 -3.63 -1.89 -6.61
C ILE A 96 -3.93 -3.24 -5.98
N HIS A 97 -2.99 -3.69 -5.14
CA HIS A 97 -3.16 -4.85 -4.27
C HIS A 97 -4.02 -4.50 -3.06
N LEU A 98 -3.74 -3.38 -2.37
CA LEU A 98 -4.46 -2.97 -1.16
C LEU A 98 -4.68 -1.46 -1.11
N PHE A 99 -5.94 -1.04 -0.90
CA PHE A 99 -6.29 0.33 -0.56
C PHE A 99 -6.22 0.55 0.95
N HIS A 100 -5.44 1.53 1.41
CA HIS A 100 -5.26 1.82 2.84
C HIS A 100 -6.24 2.87 3.39
N ALA A 101 -6.82 3.70 2.53
CA ALA A 101 -7.63 4.85 2.94
C ALA A 101 -9.11 4.72 2.54
N GLY A 102 -9.78 3.68 3.00
CA GLY A 102 -11.21 3.46 2.84
C GLY A 102 -12.05 4.36 3.78
N GLY A 103 -11.82 5.70 3.72
CA GLY A 103 -12.35 6.67 4.68
C GLY A 103 -13.79 7.16 4.41
N SER A 104 -14.49 6.66 3.39
CA SER A 104 -15.89 7.03 3.15
C SER A 104 -16.69 5.94 2.47
N MET A 105 -17.96 5.79 2.85
CA MET A 105 -18.88 4.86 2.21
C MET A 105 -18.99 5.08 0.70
N ARG A 106 -18.97 6.34 0.26
CA ARG A 106 -19.05 6.68 -1.18
C ARG A 106 -17.85 6.16 -1.98
N LEU A 107 -16.65 6.14 -1.38
CA LEU A 107 -15.45 5.56 -2.00
C LEU A 107 -15.55 4.04 -2.03
N LEU A 108 -15.96 3.41 -0.92
CA LEU A 108 -16.10 1.96 -0.82
C LEU A 108 -17.11 1.41 -1.84
N VAL A 109 -18.25 2.07 -1.99
CA VAL A 109 -19.26 1.72 -3.01
C VAL A 109 -18.67 1.81 -4.43
N GLU A 110 -17.89 2.84 -4.73
CA GLU A 110 -17.27 2.96 -6.06
C GLU A 110 -16.19 1.90 -6.29
N ILE A 111 -15.36 1.57 -5.26
CA ILE A 111 -14.39 0.47 -5.34
C ILE A 111 -15.11 -0.84 -5.61
N ASN A 112 -16.16 -1.16 -4.85
CA ASN A 112 -16.94 -2.38 -5.03
C ASN A 112 -17.55 -2.49 -6.44
N LYS A 113 -18.19 -1.43 -6.91
CA LYS A 113 -18.78 -1.34 -8.25
C LYS A 113 -17.74 -1.61 -9.36
N GLU A 114 -16.55 -1.01 -9.27
CA GLU A 114 -15.50 -1.22 -10.27
C GLU A 114 -14.86 -2.61 -10.14
N ALA A 115 -14.75 -3.17 -8.94
CA ALA A 115 -14.30 -4.55 -8.72
C ALA A 115 -15.29 -5.58 -9.31
N GLU A 116 -16.59 -5.40 -9.07
CA GLU A 116 -17.64 -6.23 -9.69
C GLU A 116 -17.58 -6.18 -11.22
N ARG A 117 -17.38 -5.00 -11.80
CA ARG A 117 -17.29 -4.82 -13.24
C ARG A 117 -16.17 -5.67 -13.89
N VAL A 118 -15.06 -5.88 -13.18
CA VAL A 118 -13.93 -6.70 -13.64
C VAL A 118 -13.90 -8.09 -13.00
N GLN A 119 -14.95 -8.46 -12.28
CA GLN A 119 -15.09 -9.76 -11.59
C GLN A 119 -13.91 -10.07 -10.65
N ALA A 120 -13.42 -9.04 -9.95
CA ALA A 120 -12.32 -9.14 -8.99
C ALA A 120 -12.79 -8.84 -7.56
N THR A 121 -12.03 -9.33 -6.60
CA THR A 121 -12.14 -8.90 -5.20
C THR A 121 -11.01 -7.92 -4.89
N GLN A 122 -11.35 -6.78 -4.30
CA GLN A 122 -10.37 -5.76 -3.93
C GLN A 122 -10.26 -5.63 -2.42
N GLU A 123 -9.05 -5.78 -1.89
CA GLU A 123 -8.77 -5.58 -0.48
C GLU A 123 -8.71 -4.10 -0.13
N VAL A 124 -9.35 -3.73 0.99
CA VAL A 124 -9.44 -2.35 1.48
C VAL A 124 -9.31 -2.32 3.00
N LEU A 125 -8.49 -1.44 3.54
CA LEU A 125 -8.50 -1.09 4.96
C LEU A 125 -9.49 0.05 5.19
N LEU A 126 -10.39 -0.14 6.17
CA LEU A 126 -11.29 0.91 6.62
C LEU A 126 -10.54 1.93 7.46
N GLU A 127 -10.60 3.19 7.06
CA GLU A 127 -10.08 4.30 7.86
C GLU A 127 -11.17 4.77 8.83
N ILE A 128 -10.95 4.58 10.14
CA ILE A 128 -11.85 5.00 11.19
C ILE A 128 -11.24 6.20 11.92
N ASN A 129 -11.93 7.34 11.88
CA ASN A 129 -11.55 8.52 12.64
C ASN A 129 -12.29 8.55 13.98
N GLY A 130 -11.65 8.07 15.03
CA GLY A 130 -12.22 7.98 16.39
C GLY A 130 -12.67 9.34 16.96
N LEU A 131 -12.01 10.45 16.62
CA LEU A 131 -12.40 11.79 17.06
C LEU A 131 -13.76 12.23 16.49
N LYS A 132 -14.11 11.82 15.28
CA LYS A 132 -15.44 12.10 14.72
C LYS A 132 -16.53 11.26 15.36
N LEU A 133 -16.24 10.06 15.82
CA LEU A 133 -17.21 9.21 16.51
C LEU A 133 -17.56 9.77 17.89
N MET A 134 -16.62 10.31 18.62
CA MET A 134 -16.87 10.93 19.94
C MET A 134 -17.80 12.16 19.86
N HIS A 135 -17.79 12.91 18.75
CA HIS A 135 -18.71 14.05 18.55
C HIS A 135 -20.12 13.66 18.10
N LEU A 136 -20.36 12.41 17.71
CA LEU A 136 -21.70 11.92 17.33
C LEU A 136 -22.49 11.38 18.51
N GLU A 137 -21.84 11.06 19.62
CA GLU A 137 -22.49 10.59 20.86
C GLU A 137 -22.99 11.75 21.75
N GLU A 138 -22.53 12.99 21.48
CA GLU A 138 -22.91 14.18 22.25
C GLU A 138 -24.11 14.97 21.64
N LYS A 139 -24.82 14.42 20.65
CA LYS A 139 -26.03 15.00 20.03
C LYS A 139 -27.20 14.04 20.09
#